data_0e4a2d672f3fa80df8ad0cc7c414638c
#
_entry.id   0e4a2d672f3fa80df8ad0cc7c414638c
#
_cell.length_a   1.000
_cell.length_b   1.000
_cell.length_c   1.000
_cell.angle_alpha   90.00
_cell.angle_beta   90.00
_cell.angle_gamma   90.00
#
_symmetry.space_group_name_H-M   'P 1'
#
loop_
_entity.id
_entity.type
_entity.pdbx_description
1 polymer ?
#
loop_
_entity_poly.entity_id
_entity_poly.type
_entity_poly.pdbx_seq_one_letter_code
_entity_poly.pdbx_strand_id
1 'polypeptide(L)'
;MQVKHLLLIAFIALTAACSSSEVDENLSETELYQQAMDELSNDSYTLAITRLKALESRYPFGQYASQAQLELIYAYYMNSEPEAARSAADRFIRLNPQNPNVDYAYYLKGLAAYDQDTGLLARFLPLDMTKRDPGAARDSFNDFAQLTSRFPNSR
;
A
#
# COMPACT_ATOMS: atom_id res chain seq x y z
N MET A 1 4.28 35.44 -34.44
CA MET A 1 4.49 35.74 -33.01
C MET A 1 3.40 35.14 -32.11
N GLN A 2 2.14 35.05 -32.52
CA GLN A 2 1.02 34.56 -31.69
C GLN A 2 1.10 33.08 -31.31
N VAL A 3 1.61 32.20 -32.17
CA VAL A 3 1.72 30.74 -31.89
C VAL A 3 2.69 30.44 -30.74
N LYS A 4 3.77 31.21 -30.59
CA LYS A 4 4.73 31.04 -29.48
C LYS A 4 4.10 31.40 -28.11
N HIS A 5 3.25 32.40 -28.07
CA HIS A 5 2.57 32.81 -26.85
C HIS A 5 1.46 31.79 -26.47
N LEU A 6 0.78 31.21 -27.46
CA LEU A 6 -0.22 30.14 -27.23
C LEU A 6 0.43 28.87 -26.65
N LEU A 7 1.57 28.46 -27.15
CA LEU A 7 2.34 27.32 -26.62
C LEU A 7 2.87 27.59 -25.22
N LEU A 8 3.29 28.83 -24.92
CA LEU A 8 3.75 29.19 -23.58
C LEU A 8 2.61 29.17 -22.55
N ILE A 9 1.44 29.65 -22.91
CA ILE A 9 0.24 29.64 -22.06
C ILE A 9 -0.25 28.21 -21.83
N ALA A 10 -0.22 27.34 -22.85
CA ALA A 10 -0.56 25.93 -22.72
C ALA A 10 0.41 25.18 -21.78
N PHE A 11 1.70 25.52 -21.82
CA PHE A 11 2.71 24.89 -20.93
C PHE A 11 2.55 25.34 -19.47
N ILE A 12 2.19 26.61 -19.23
CA ILE A 12 1.93 27.13 -17.87
C ILE A 12 0.65 26.52 -17.27
N ALA A 13 -0.38 26.25 -18.09
CA ALA A 13 -1.61 25.61 -17.62
C ALA A 13 -1.42 24.14 -17.19
N LEU A 14 -0.43 23.43 -17.73
CA LEU A 14 -0.14 22.05 -17.33
C LEU A 14 0.57 21.94 -15.96
N THR A 15 1.21 22.99 -15.47
CA THR A 15 1.93 22.96 -14.19
C THR A 15 1.03 23.19 -12.97
N ALA A 16 -0.21 23.63 -13.15
CA ALA A 16 -1.14 23.92 -12.07
C ALA A 16 -1.89 22.67 -11.55
N ALA A 17 -1.67 21.48 -12.11
CA ALA A 17 -2.42 20.26 -11.78
C ALA A 17 -1.83 19.41 -10.62
N CYS A 18 -0.77 19.86 -9.95
CA CYS A 18 -0.30 19.24 -8.72
C CYS A 18 -1.08 19.81 -7.51
N SER A 19 -2.37 19.50 -7.42
CA SER A 19 -3.09 19.64 -6.17
C SER A 19 -2.65 18.48 -5.26
N SER A 20 -1.68 18.72 -4.38
CA SER A 20 -1.45 17.85 -3.24
C SER A 20 -2.73 17.85 -2.41
N SER A 21 -3.37 16.70 -2.25
CA SER A 21 -4.48 16.54 -1.31
C SER A 21 -3.89 16.62 0.10
N GLU A 22 -3.70 17.85 0.60
CA GLU A 22 -3.30 18.05 1.98
C GLU A 22 -4.40 17.49 2.89
N VAL A 23 -3.99 16.62 3.78
CA VAL A 23 -4.87 16.09 4.83
C VAL A 23 -5.09 17.21 5.84
N ASP A 24 -6.34 17.63 6.05
CA ASP A 24 -6.70 18.67 7.02
C ASP A 24 -6.06 18.35 8.38
N GLU A 25 -5.30 19.30 8.92
CA GLU A 25 -4.58 19.15 10.19
C GLU A 25 -5.52 19.02 11.39
N ASN A 26 -6.77 19.45 11.28
CA ASN A 26 -7.74 19.47 12.38
C ASN A 26 -8.58 18.19 12.49
N LEU A 27 -8.41 17.22 11.60
CA LEU A 27 -9.18 15.97 11.65
C LEU A 27 -8.83 15.14 12.89
N SER A 28 -9.86 14.68 13.58
CA SER A 28 -9.74 13.70 14.66
C SER A 28 -9.32 12.33 14.13
N GLU A 29 -8.86 11.46 15.04
CA GLU A 29 -8.50 10.07 14.71
C GLU A 29 -9.63 9.34 13.98
N THR A 30 -10.86 9.47 14.50
CA THR A 30 -12.04 8.81 13.93
C THR A 30 -12.35 9.33 12.53
N GLU A 31 -12.28 10.63 12.29
CA GLU A 31 -12.52 11.22 10.99
C GLU A 31 -11.47 10.80 9.97
N LEU A 32 -10.19 10.80 10.35
CA LEU A 32 -9.11 10.30 9.49
C LEU A 32 -9.32 8.83 9.11
N TYR A 33 -9.70 7.99 10.09
CA TYR A 33 -9.95 6.59 9.86
C TYR A 33 -11.14 6.38 8.94
N GLN A 34 -12.27 7.04 9.19
CA GLN A 34 -13.45 6.97 8.33
C GLN A 34 -13.18 7.40 6.90
N GLN A 35 -12.50 8.54 6.71
CA GLN A 35 -12.12 9.00 5.38
C GLN A 35 -11.20 7.99 4.67
N ALA A 36 -10.26 7.38 5.39
CA ALA A 36 -9.40 6.34 4.81
C ALA A 36 -10.21 5.11 4.36
N MET A 37 -11.20 4.69 5.15
CA MET A 37 -12.08 3.57 4.79
C MET A 37 -12.97 3.91 3.59
N ASP A 38 -13.48 5.13 3.51
CA ASP A 38 -14.24 5.60 2.35
C ASP A 38 -13.37 5.59 1.08
N GLU A 39 -12.12 6.05 1.16
CA GLU A 39 -11.19 6.00 0.04
C GLU A 39 -10.86 4.56 -0.38
N LEU A 40 -10.66 3.64 0.57
CA LEU A 40 -10.45 2.22 0.28
C LEU A 40 -11.67 1.61 -0.44
N SER A 41 -12.88 1.94 0.01
CA SER A 41 -14.12 1.43 -0.60
C SER A 41 -14.36 1.94 -2.02
N ASN A 42 -13.76 3.08 -2.36
CA ASN A 42 -13.82 3.71 -3.69
C ASN A 42 -12.59 3.40 -4.56
N ASP A 43 -11.76 2.41 -4.19
CA ASP A 43 -10.51 2.04 -4.87
C ASP A 43 -9.50 3.18 -5.01
N SER A 44 -9.64 4.24 -4.19
CA SER A 44 -8.77 5.41 -4.15
C SER A 44 -7.53 5.16 -3.27
N TYR A 45 -6.77 4.10 -3.57
CA TYR A 45 -5.71 3.59 -2.69
C TYR A 45 -4.63 4.62 -2.36
N THR A 46 -4.26 5.48 -3.30
CA THR A 46 -3.26 6.55 -3.06
C THR A 46 -3.74 7.56 -1.99
N LEU A 47 -5.02 7.92 -2.02
CA LEU A 47 -5.61 8.81 -1.01
C LEU A 47 -5.74 8.10 0.33
N ALA A 48 -6.19 6.84 0.33
CA ALA A 48 -6.25 6.01 1.53
C ALA A 48 -4.88 5.91 2.22
N ILE A 49 -3.81 5.64 1.46
CA ILE A 49 -2.43 5.61 1.97
C ILE A 49 -2.07 6.94 2.64
N THR A 50 -2.41 8.06 2.01
CA THR A 50 -2.11 9.39 2.55
C THR A 50 -2.80 9.62 3.89
N ARG A 51 -4.09 9.26 4.02
CA ARG A 51 -4.86 9.41 5.26
C ARG A 51 -4.41 8.43 6.35
N LEU A 52 -4.16 7.18 6.02
CA LEU A 52 -3.66 6.17 6.97
C LEU A 52 -2.28 6.54 7.52
N LYS A 53 -1.38 7.07 6.68
CA LYS A 53 -0.09 7.61 7.13
C LYS A 53 -0.24 8.82 8.04
N ALA A 54 -1.17 9.72 7.72
CA ALA A 54 -1.47 10.86 8.60
C ALA A 54 -2.01 10.39 9.95
N LEU A 55 -2.91 9.39 9.97
CA LEU A 55 -3.43 8.79 11.19
C LEU A 55 -2.29 8.15 12.01
N GLU A 56 -1.44 7.33 11.40
CA GLU A 56 -0.31 6.69 12.08
C GLU A 56 0.66 7.73 12.68
N SER A 57 0.90 8.83 11.97
CA SER A 57 1.78 9.90 12.43
C SER A 57 1.21 10.72 13.58
N ARG A 58 -0.09 11.05 13.52
CA ARG A 58 -0.73 11.93 14.50
C ARG A 58 -1.24 11.17 15.73
N TYR A 59 -1.68 9.93 15.54
CA TYR A 59 -2.31 9.09 16.57
C TYR A 59 -1.66 7.71 16.69
N PRO A 60 -0.33 7.64 16.96
CA PRO A 60 0.41 6.37 16.94
C PRO A 60 -0.06 5.36 18.00
N PHE A 61 -0.74 5.83 19.05
CA PHE A 61 -1.29 5.02 20.13
C PHE A 61 -2.81 5.14 20.24
N GLY A 62 -3.46 5.59 19.17
CA GLY A 62 -4.90 5.75 19.11
C GLY A 62 -5.64 4.41 19.05
N GLN A 63 -6.95 4.48 19.19
CA GLN A 63 -7.81 3.28 19.15
C GLN A 63 -7.79 2.59 17.79
N TYR A 64 -7.55 3.33 16.70
CA TYR A 64 -7.48 2.80 15.34
C TYR A 64 -6.03 2.51 14.87
N ALA A 65 -5.02 2.78 15.68
CA ALA A 65 -3.62 2.73 15.26
C ALA A 65 -3.23 1.36 14.65
N SER A 66 -3.56 0.26 15.32
CA SER A 66 -3.22 -1.07 14.83
C SER A 66 -4.05 -1.48 13.60
N GLN A 67 -5.32 -1.09 13.55
CA GLN A 67 -6.17 -1.36 12.38
C GLN A 67 -5.70 -0.53 11.17
N ALA A 68 -5.40 0.74 11.37
CA ALA A 68 -4.87 1.60 10.30
C ALA A 68 -3.55 1.07 9.70
N GLN A 69 -2.70 0.46 10.52
CA GLN A 69 -1.48 -0.20 10.04
C GLN A 69 -1.80 -1.42 9.14
N LEU A 70 -2.80 -2.22 9.49
CA LEU A 70 -3.24 -3.34 8.64
C LEU A 70 -3.84 -2.84 7.32
N GLU A 71 -4.71 -1.84 7.38
CA GLU A 71 -5.31 -1.25 6.18
C GLU A 71 -4.25 -0.59 5.28
N LEU A 72 -3.19 -0.03 5.88
CA LEU A 72 -2.07 0.54 5.13
C LEU A 72 -1.30 -0.53 4.33
N ILE A 73 -1.13 -1.74 4.89
CA ILE A 73 -0.53 -2.87 4.16
C ILE A 73 -1.39 -3.22 2.95
N TYR A 74 -2.70 -3.33 3.16
CA TYR A 74 -3.66 -3.63 2.10
C TYR A 74 -3.67 -2.54 1.03
N ALA A 75 -3.72 -1.28 1.44
CA ALA A 75 -3.72 -0.13 0.53
C ALA A 75 -2.46 -0.09 -0.37
N TYR A 76 -1.28 -0.34 0.19
CA TYR A 76 -0.05 -0.45 -0.58
C TYR A 76 -0.10 -1.60 -1.59
N TYR A 77 -0.58 -2.78 -1.15
CA TYR A 77 -0.71 -3.94 -2.02
C TYR A 77 -1.62 -3.64 -3.21
N MET A 78 -2.81 -3.08 -2.95
CA MET A 78 -3.79 -2.73 -3.98
C MET A 78 -3.33 -1.58 -4.88
N ASN A 79 -2.49 -0.68 -4.36
CA ASN A 79 -1.87 0.41 -5.14
C ASN A 79 -0.70 -0.05 -6.01
N SER A 80 -0.43 -1.37 -6.07
CA SER A 80 0.70 -1.95 -6.81
C SER A 80 2.06 -1.47 -6.29
N GLU A 81 2.18 -1.30 -4.98
CA GLU A 81 3.40 -0.95 -4.26
C GLU A 81 3.87 -2.12 -3.37
N PRO A 82 4.27 -3.27 -3.95
CA PRO A 82 4.55 -4.50 -3.20
C PRO A 82 5.69 -4.36 -2.19
N GLU A 83 6.72 -3.58 -2.50
CA GLU A 83 7.85 -3.31 -1.58
C GLU A 83 7.37 -2.56 -0.32
N ALA A 84 6.53 -1.55 -0.49
CA ALA A 84 5.97 -0.80 0.62
C ALA A 84 5.02 -1.68 1.45
N ALA A 85 4.20 -2.51 0.81
CA ALA A 85 3.32 -3.47 1.48
C ALA A 85 4.12 -4.46 2.33
N ARG A 86 5.18 -5.06 1.79
CA ARG A 86 6.06 -5.99 2.53
C ARG A 86 6.71 -5.31 3.74
N SER A 87 7.25 -4.11 3.53
CA SER A 87 7.89 -3.35 4.61
C SER A 87 6.91 -2.97 5.73
N ALA A 88 5.69 -2.56 5.37
CA ALA A 88 4.63 -2.25 6.33
C ALA A 88 4.18 -3.52 7.08
N ALA A 89 4.03 -4.66 6.40
CA ALA A 89 3.68 -5.94 7.00
C ALA A 89 4.74 -6.41 8.00
N ASP A 90 6.03 -6.37 7.64
CA ASP A 90 7.12 -6.72 8.54
C ASP A 90 7.13 -5.83 9.80
N ARG A 91 6.89 -4.55 9.63
CA ARG A 91 6.77 -3.62 10.76
C ARG A 91 5.59 -3.97 11.65
N PHE A 92 4.40 -4.22 11.07
CA PHE A 92 3.20 -4.59 11.82
C PHE A 92 3.40 -5.88 12.62
N ILE A 93 3.90 -6.95 11.99
CA ILE A 93 4.16 -8.25 12.60
C ILE A 93 5.12 -8.12 13.80
N ARG A 94 6.14 -7.28 13.66
CA ARG A 94 7.12 -7.03 14.73
C ARG A 94 6.55 -6.23 15.89
N LEU A 95 5.72 -5.23 15.61
CA LEU A 95 5.17 -4.32 16.63
C LEU A 95 3.90 -4.88 17.29
N ASN A 96 3.14 -5.70 16.57
CA ASN A 96 1.85 -6.20 17.01
C ASN A 96 1.75 -7.75 16.94
N PRO A 97 2.71 -8.51 17.51
CA PRO A 97 2.78 -9.97 17.32
C PRO A 97 1.58 -10.73 17.93
N GLN A 98 0.85 -10.11 18.86
CA GLN A 98 -0.32 -10.67 19.53
C GLN A 98 -1.64 -10.13 18.96
N ASN A 99 -1.60 -9.34 17.89
CA ASN A 99 -2.82 -8.83 17.27
C ASN A 99 -3.62 -10.00 16.68
N PRO A 100 -4.95 -10.08 16.89
CA PRO A 100 -5.78 -11.17 16.39
C PRO A 100 -5.77 -11.31 14.86
N ASN A 101 -5.42 -10.24 14.14
CA ASN A 101 -5.34 -10.22 12.67
C ASN A 101 -3.88 -10.21 12.17
N VAL A 102 -2.92 -10.64 12.97
CA VAL A 102 -1.51 -10.68 12.55
C VAL A 102 -1.28 -11.66 11.39
N ASP A 103 -2.07 -12.73 11.33
CA ASP A 103 -2.08 -13.70 10.22
C ASP A 103 -2.43 -13.04 8.87
N TYR A 104 -3.33 -12.07 8.87
CA TYR A 104 -3.65 -11.30 7.67
C TYR A 104 -2.44 -10.47 7.18
N ALA A 105 -1.64 -9.92 8.10
CA ALA A 105 -0.40 -9.24 7.71
C ALA A 105 0.62 -10.20 7.08
N TYR A 106 0.75 -11.43 7.59
CA TYR A 106 1.57 -12.47 6.95
C TYR A 106 1.05 -12.84 5.56
N TYR A 107 -0.27 -12.94 5.40
CA TYR A 107 -0.90 -13.24 4.13
C TYR A 107 -0.61 -12.16 3.08
N LEU A 108 -0.85 -10.89 3.40
CA LEU A 108 -0.58 -9.76 2.50
C LEU A 108 0.91 -9.65 2.16
N LYS A 109 1.80 -9.94 3.11
CA LYS A 109 3.24 -9.99 2.88
C LYS A 109 3.60 -11.02 1.82
N GLY A 110 3.04 -12.24 1.93
CA GLY A 110 3.25 -13.32 0.97
C GLY A 110 2.71 -12.98 -0.42
N LEU A 111 1.51 -12.36 -0.49
CA LEU A 111 0.94 -11.88 -1.76
C LEU A 111 1.81 -10.80 -2.40
N ALA A 112 2.25 -9.81 -1.64
CA ALA A 112 3.09 -8.75 -2.14
C ALA A 112 4.44 -9.28 -2.68
N ALA A 113 5.03 -10.30 -2.02
CA ALA A 113 6.21 -10.98 -2.53
C ALA A 113 5.93 -11.73 -3.84
N TYR A 114 4.76 -12.37 -3.95
CA TYR A 114 4.36 -13.08 -5.17
C TYR A 114 4.19 -12.13 -6.36
N ASP A 115 3.54 -10.97 -6.14
CA ASP A 115 3.25 -10.00 -7.19
C ASP A 115 4.46 -9.13 -7.56
N GLN A 116 5.49 -9.07 -6.72
CA GLN A 116 6.71 -8.32 -6.98
C GLN A 116 7.38 -8.73 -8.29
N ASP A 117 7.37 -10.02 -8.62
CA ASP A 117 7.94 -10.56 -9.86
C ASP A 117 7.00 -10.46 -11.06
N THR A 118 5.69 -10.33 -10.82
CA THR A 118 4.69 -10.31 -11.89
C THR A 118 4.45 -8.92 -12.48
N GLY A 119 5.27 -7.93 -12.18
CA GLY A 119 5.12 -6.52 -12.56
C GLY A 119 4.33 -6.29 -13.85
N LEU A 120 3.66 -5.15 -13.98
CA LEU A 120 2.73 -4.82 -15.08
C LEU A 120 3.23 -5.22 -16.48
N LEU A 121 4.55 -5.17 -16.72
CA LEU A 121 5.15 -5.55 -18.00
C LEU A 121 5.11 -7.06 -18.26
N ALA A 122 5.18 -7.91 -17.22
CA ALA A 122 5.11 -9.36 -17.37
C ALA A 122 3.72 -9.84 -17.85
N ARG A 123 2.69 -9.04 -17.61
CA ARG A 123 1.31 -9.31 -18.03
C ARG A 123 1.08 -9.08 -19.53
N PHE A 124 1.91 -8.23 -20.16
CA PHE A 124 1.75 -7.80 -21.56
C PHE A 124 2.87 -8.29 -22.49
N LEU A 125 4.00 -8.73 -21.93
CA LEU A 125 5.16 -9.20 -22.71
C LEU A 125 5.38 -10.70 -22.45
N PRO A 126 5.63 -11.52 -23.47
CA PRO A 126 6.08 -12.91 -23.30
C PRO A 126 7.52 -12.91 -22.78
N LEU A 127 7.67 -12.69 -21.47
CA LEU A 127 8.97 -12.72 -20.81
C LEU A 127 9.42 -14.16 -20.58
N ASP A 128 10.69 -14.42 -20.87
CA ASP A 128 11.32 -15.71 -20.62
C ASP A 128 11.48 -15.92 -19.09
N MET A 129 10.54 -16.66 -18.51
CA MET A 129 10.48 -16.94 -17.07
C MET A 129 11.70 -17.74 -16.57
N THR A 130 12.47 -18.36 -17.47
CA THR A 130 13.64 -19.16 -17.06
C THR A 130 14.85 -18.32 -16.67
N LYS A 131 14.85 -17.03 -17.02
CA LYS A 131 15.93 -16.07 -16.72
C LYS A 131 15.62 -15.16 -15.53
N ARG A 132 14.49 -15.37 -14.85
CA ARG A 132 14.11 -14.58 -13.68
C ARG A 132 14.90 -15.01 -12.45
N ASP A 133 15.22 -14.04 -11.61
CA ASP A 133 15.69 -14.29 -10.26
C ASP A 133 14.55 -14.96 -9.46
N PRO A 134 14.72 -16.18 -8.93
CA PRO A 134 13.69 -16.86 -8.14
C PRO A 134 13.52 -16.25 -6.74
N GLY A 135 14.17 -15.13 -6.44
CA GLY A 135 14.18 -14.50 -5.12
C GLY A 135 12.78 -14.21 -4.58
N ALA A 136 11.96 -13.48 -5.33
CA ALA A 136 10.61 -13.10 -4.89
C ALA A 136 9.68 -14.32 -4.75
N ALA A 137 9.76 -15.30 -5.67
CA ALA A 137 8.99 -16.53 -5.56
C ALA A 137 9.37 -17.34 -4.29
N ARG A 138 10.66 -17.39 -3.97
CA ARG A 138 11.15 -18.04 -2.74
C ARG A 138 10.72 -17.29 -1.49
N ASP A 139 10.74 -15.95 -1.52
CA ASP A 139 10.28 -15.12 -0.42
C ASP A 139 8.79 -15.32 -0.17
N SER A 140 7.97 -15.30 -1.23
CA SER A 140 6.54 -15.59 -1.14
C SER A 140 6.27 -16.98 -0.54
N PHE A 141 6.98 -18.02 -1.03
CA PHE A 141 6.87 -19.37 -0.47
C PHE A 141 7.21 -19.40 1.03
N ASN A 142 8.29 -18.74 1.44
CA ASN A 142 8.69 -18.67 2.84
C ASN A 142 7.68 -17.93 3.71
N ASP A 143 7.12 -16.83 3.21
CA ASP A 143 6.11 -16.05 3.92
C ASP A 143 4.82 -16.86 4.12
N PHE A 144 4.34 -17.57 3.09
CA PHE A 144 3.18 -18.46 3.22
C PHE A 144 3.47 -19.71 4.06
N ALA A 145 4.67 -20.27 4.02
CA ALA A 145 5.07 -21.37 4.89
C ALA A 145 5.07 -20.93 6.37
N GLN A 146 5.51 -19.70 6.67
CA GLN A 146 5.43 -19.14 8.01
C GLN A 146 3.97 -18.93 8.45
N LEU A 147 3.12 -18.38 7.56
CA LEU A 147 1.69 -18.20 7.83
C LEU A 147 1.05 -19.53 8.23
N THR A 148 1.15 -20.55 7.38
CA THR A 148 0.49 -21.86 7.61
C THR A 148 1.04 -22.59 8.83
N SER A 149 2.34 -22.44 9.11
CA SER A 149 2.98 -23.03 10.30
C SER A 149 2.55 -22.37 11.61
N ARG A 150 2.45 -21.03 11.62
CA ARG A 150 2.11 -20.26 12.83
C ARG A 150 0.61 -20.18 13.09
N PHE A 151 -0.17 -20.14 12.03
CA PHE A 151 -1.62 -19.92 12.06
C PHE A 151 -2.36 -20.98 11.25
N PRO A 152 -2.33 -22.27 11.68
CA PRO A 152 -2.92 -23.38 10.91
C PRO A 152 -4.45 -23.27 10.76
N ASN A 153 -5.09 -22.43 11.57
CA ASN A 153 -6.55 -22.20 11.56
C ASN A 153 -6.91 -20.84 10.95
N SER A 154 -5.96 -20.10 10.38
CA SER A 154 -6.23 -18.86 9.63
C SER A 154 -7.15 -19.15 8.45
N ARG A 155 -8.11 -18.27 8.19
CA ARG A 155 -9.14 -18.42 7.13
C ARG A 155 -8.95 -17.39 6.05
#